data_0f9d6cc3a66019f35615a616951706de
#
_entry.id   0f9d6cc3a66019f35615a616951706de
#
_cell.length_a   1.000
_cell.length_b   1.000
_cell.length_c   1.000
_cell.angle_alpha   90.00
_cell.angle_beta   90.00
_cell.angle_gamma   90.00
#
_symmetry.space_group_name_H-M   'P 1'
#
loop_
_entity.id
_entity.type
_entity.pdbx_description
1 polymer ?
#
loop_
_entity_poly.entity_id
_entity_poly.type
_entity_poly.pdbx_seq_one_letter_code
_entity_poly.pdbx_strand_id
1 'polypeptide(L)'
;MATGRRSDEERLLKAILPWLSRQLGDELKWLGRPEDPGYVSTCEGARSSRSPVDAEVTGDRRRVALEHTTLDSFPEQRAFGALFADLRREVRSLGPLVPPGNSVSVVVLLASVNKDLTSRGVRKVIPHMMQRLRKYLQGIPANPTRHDVVRGNLLDEPEQWDYNGFSIKVGRFWLSTGRHISLVSLVDGVRWEQGVRQCLERALCAKLGTRKAKSYEAYRKAGWFVGLILEISDFQLSGVDIAGNAFGPAAQGLRLDCVDGVALVQQLDDSTLECCWAYREGQVRTWRERHVEMCECLGIPPNE
;
A
#
# COMPACT_ATOMS: atom_id res chain seq x y z
N MET A 1 -14.68 14.81 -4.41
CA MET A 1 -13.53 13.88 -4.30
C MET A 1 -13.04 13.64 -2.86
N ALA A 2 -13.49 14.38 -1.85
CA ALA A 2 -13.09 14.15 -0.44
C ALA A 2 -13.87 13.02 0.26
N THR A 3 -15.05 12.68 -0.21
CA THR A 3 -15.93 11.69 0.42
C THR A 3 -15.45 10.24 0.26
N GLY A 4 -14.88 9.86 -0.90
CA GLY A 4 -14.40 8.49 -1.13
C GLY A 4 -13.21 8.10 -0.24
N ARG A 5 -12.25 9.02 -0.04
CA ARG A 5 -11.06 8.75 0.78
C ARG A 5 -11.41 8.51 2.26
N ARG A 6 -12.40 9.25 2.79
CA ARG A 6 -12.84 9.08 4.18
C ARG A 6 -13.49 7.72 4.43
N SER A 7 -14.25 7.22 3.45
CA SER A 7 -14.88 5.90 3.55
C SER A 7 -13.86 4.76 3.56
N ASP A 8 -12.79 4.87 2.75
CA ASP A 8 -11.75 3.84 2.69
C ASP A 8 -10.93 3.79 3.97
N GLU A 9 -10.60 4.95 4.55
CA GLU A 9 -9.88 5.05 5.81
C GLU A 9 -10.69 4.48 6.99
N GLU A 10 -11.96 4.86 7.11
CA GLU A 10 -12.85 4.31 8.14
C GLU A 10 -13.01 2.79 7.98
N ARG A 11 -13.16 2.32 6.75
CA ARG A 11 -13.25 0.90 6.43
C ARG A 11 -12.02 0.13 6.91
N LEU A 12 -10.81 0.64 6.62
CA LEU A 12 -9.56 0.03 7.07
C LEU A 12 -9.48 0.01 8.60
N LEU A 13 -9.73 1.15 9.24
CA LEU A 13 -9.67 1.25 10.71
C LEU A 13 -10.66 0.31 11.39
N LYS A 14 -11.86 0.14 10.85
CA LYS A 14 -12.83 -0.85 11.35
C LYS A 14 -12.35 -2.28 11.10
N ALA A 15 -11.75 -2.55 9.95
CA ALA A 15 -11.28 -3.89 9.58
C ALA A 15 -10.14 -4.41 10.47
N ILE A 16 -9.32 -3.52 11.03
CA ILE A 16 -8.23 -3.91 11.94
C ILE A 16 -8.68 -4.07 13.41
N LEU A 17 -9.91 -3.69 13.78
CA LEU A 17 -10.37 -3.77 15.17
C LEU A 17 -10.29 -5.18 15.78
N PRO A 18 -10.64 -6.27 15.06
CA PRO A 18 -10.49 -7.62 15.61
C PRO A 18 -9.03 -7.96 15.94
N TRP A 19 -8.09 -7.55 15.10
CA TRP A 19 -6.67 -7.71 15.37
C TRP A 19 -6.22 -6.87 16.58
N LEU A 20 -6.56 -5.59 16.61
CA LEU A 20 -6.26 -4.73 17.76
C LEU A 20 -6.85 -5.25 19.05
N SER A 21 -8.08 -5.78 19.02
CA SER A 21 -8.73 -6.38 20.17
C SER A 21 -7.92 -7.55 20.74
N ARG A 22 -7.47 -8.47 19.88
CA ARG A 22 -6.60 -9.58 20.29
C ARG A 22 -5.27 -9.06 20.85
N GLN A 23 -4.65 -8.10 20.16
CA GLN A 23 -3.35 -7.53 20.55
C GLN A 23 -3.41 -6.79 21.89
N LEU A 24 -4.50 -6.12 22.19
CA LEU A 24 -4.67 -5.35 23.42
C LEU A 24 -5.36 -6.16 24.55
N GLY A 25 -5.87 -7.36 24.24
CA GLY A 25 -6.58 -8.21 25.20
C GLY A 25 -7.89 -7.58 25.70
N ASP A 26 -8.59 -6.86 24.80
CA ASP A 26 -9.83 -6.14 25.12
C ASP A 26 -10.74 -6.10 23.90
N GLU A 27 -12.03 -6.35 24.04
CA GLU A 27 -12.98 -6.29 22.93
C GLU A 27 -13.27 -4.85 22.55
N LEU A 28 -12.70 -4.40 21.43
CA LEU A 28 -12.77 -3.03 20.98
C LEU A 28 -14.00 -2.77 20.11
N LYS A 29 -14.69 -1.66 20.38
CA LYS A 29 -15.88 -1.20 19.65
C LYS A 29 -15.65 0.21 19.11
N TRP A 30 -16.07 0.43 17.89
CA TRP A 30 -16.00 1.73 17.24
C TRP A 30 -16.89 2.75 17.96
N LEU A 31 -16.34 3.90 18.32
CA LEU A 31 -17.09 5.04 18.87
C LEU A 31 -17.43 6.04 17.79
N GLY A 32 -16.44 6.46 17.00
CA GLY A 32 -16.62 7.45 15.95
C GLY A 32 -15.32 8.15 15.56
N ARG A 33 -15.47 9.14 14.72
CA ARG A 33 -14.37 9.98 14.23
C ARG A 33 -14.53 11.39 14.81
N PRO A 34 -13.52 11.91 15.53
CA PRO A 34 -13.58 13.28 16.08
C PRO A 34 -13.77 14.37 15.03
N GLU A 35 -13.49 14.10 13.75
CA GLU A 35 -13.68 15.04 12.65
C GLU A 35 -15.10 15.01 12.05
N ASP A 36 -15.94 14.06 12.44
CA ASP A 36 -17.28 13.94 11.85
C ASP A 36 -18.23 14.98 12.45
N PRO A 37 -19.07 15.60 11.62
CA PRO A 37 -20.07 16.54 12.11
C PRO A 37 -21.01 15.88 13.13
N GLY A 38 -21.13 16.49 14.29
CA GLY A 38 -22.00 16.02 15.37
C GLY A 38 -21.37 14.98 16.30
N TYR A 39 -20.19 14.43 15.98
CA TYR A 39 -19.47 13.59 16.93
C TYR A 39 -18.76 14.47 18.00
N VAL A 40 -18.95 14.11 19.25
CA VAL A 40 -18.29 14.78 20.37
C VAL A 40 -17.28 13.79 20.96
N SER A 41 -15.98 14.11 20.83
CA SER A 41 -14.92 13.28 21.42
C SER A 41 -15.20 13.00 22.90
N THR A 42 -15.05 11.74 23.28
CA THR A 42 -15.18 11.31 24.68
C THR A 42 -13.93 11.66 25.51
N CYS A 43 -12.83 12.07 24.85
CA CYS A 43 -11.63 12.60 25.50
C CYS A 43 -11.74 14.13 25.66
N GLU A 44 -12.05 14.61 26.86
CA GLU A 44 -12.23 16.05 27.13
C GLU A 44 -11.02 16.89 26.75
N GLY A 45 -9.80 16.41 27.05
CA GLY A 45 -8.56 17.09 26.70
C GLY A 45 -8.30 17.23 25.20
N ALA A 46 -8.95 16.39 24.38
CA ALA A 46 -8.80 16.40 22.93
C ALA A 46 -9.87 17.23 22.19
N ARG A 47 -10.97 17.58 22.85
CA ARG A 47 -12.08 18.36 22.26
C ARG A 47 -11.66 19.71 21.67
N SER A 48 -10.64 20.32 22.23
CA SER A 48 -10.08 21.60 21.75
C SER A 48 -8.97 21.42 20.72
N SER A 49 -8.62 20.19 20.36
CA SER A 49 -7.56 19.92 19.40
C SER A 49 -7.96 20.34 17.98
N ARG A 50 -7.11 21.15 17.36
CA ARG A 50 -7.25 21.53 15.93
C ARG A 50 -6.82 20.42 14.98
N SER A 51 -6.35 19.30 15.49
CA SER A 51 -5.85 18.16 14.73
C SER A 51 -6.15 16.88 15.52
N PRO A 52 -7.45 16.49 15.59
CA PRO A 52 -7.87 15.30 16.30
C PRO A 52 -7.29 14.03 15.65
N VAL A 53 -7.38 12.90 16.34
CA VAL A 53 -7.10 11.58 15.78
C VAL A 53 -8.19 11.20 14.78
N ASP A 54 -7.89 10.22 13.94
CA ASP A 54 -8.83 9.81 12.88
C ASP A 54 -9.99 8.93 13.42
N ALA A 55 -9.79 8.24 14.55
CA ALA A 55 -10.85 7.46 15.18
C ALA A 55 -10.70 7.30 16.69
N GLU A 56 -11.83 7.18 17.38
CA GLU A 56 -11.93 6.77 18.77
C GLU A 56 -12.63 5.43 18.90
N VAL A 57 -12.09 4.57 19.75
CA VAL A 57 -12.52 3.19 19.97
C VAL A 57 -12.55 2.92 21.47
N THR A 58 -13.47 2.11 21.94
CA THR A 58 -13.57 1.73 23.35
C THR A 58 -13.65 0.22 23.52
N GLY A 59 -13.04 -0.28 24.57
CA GLY A 59 -13.24 -1.60 25.11
C GLY A 59 -13.74 -1.53 26.55
N ASP A 60 -13.81 -2.68 27.20
CA ASP A 60 -14.21 -2.76 28.62
C ASP A 60 -13.12 -2.21 29.56
N ARG A 61 -11.86 -2.35 29.17
CA ARG A 61 -10.69 -1.98 29.99
C ARG A 61 -9.94 -0.78 29.44
N ARG A 62 -10.05 -0.51 28.15
CA ARG A 62 -9.21 0.49 27.47
C ARG A 62 -10.03 1.37 26.52
N ARG A 63 -9.58 2.59 26.39
CA ARG A 63 -9.97 3.50 25.32
C ARG A 63 -8.78 3.67 24.39
N VAL A 64 -9.05 3.71 23.09
CA VAL A 64 -8.02 3.75 22.06
C VAL A 64 -8.27 4.91 21.11
N ALA A 65 -7.25 5.69 20.88
CA ALA A 65 -7.23 6.75 19.87
C ALA A 65 -6.36 6.30 18.71
N LEU A 66 -6.92 6.28 17.51
CA LEU A 66 -6.23 5.81 16.30
C LEU A 66 -5.98 6.96 15.36
N GLU A 67 -4.74 7.08 14.95
CA GLU A 67 -4.31 7.95 13.85
C GLU A 67 -3.90 7.08 12.68
N HIS A 68 -4.33 7.44 11.48
CA HIS A 68 -4.03 6.70 10.25
C HIS A 68 -3.20 7.54 9.28
N THR A 69 -2.35 6.89 8.53
CA THR A 69 -1.74 7.45 7.34
C THR A 69 -1.34 6.38 6.35
N THR A 70 -1.55 6.67 5.09
CA THR A 70 -1.10 5.83 4.00
C THR A 70 0.36 6.14 3.68
N LEU A 71 1.18 5.12 3.54
CA LEU A 71 2.56 5.24 3.08
C LEU A 71 2.56 5.29 1.55
N ASP A 72 2.96 6.44 1.02
CA ASP A 72 3.19 6.60 -0.41
C ASP A 72 4.68 6.40 -0.69
N SER A 73 5.09 5.43 -1.50
CA SER A 73 6.51 5.11 -1.74
C SER A 73 7.25 6.17 -2.56
N PHE A 74 6.51 7.00 -3.30
CA PHE A 74 7.09 8.12 -4.05
C PHE A 74 6.05 9.24 -4.29
N PRO A 75 6.49 10.48 -4.60
CA PRO A 75 5.59 11.56 -4.97
C PRO A 75 4.67 11.15 -6.13
N GLU A 76 3.39 11.55 -6.07
CA GLU A 76 2.36 11.19 -7.05
C GLU A 76 1.97 9.70 -7.14
N GLN A 77 2.41 8.84 -6.22
CA GLN A 77 2.08 7.41 -6.26
C GLN A 77 0.60 7.13 -6.51
N ARG A 78 -0.30 7.86 -5.86
CA ARG A 78 -1.75 7.67 -6.05
C ARG A 78 -2.21 7.99 -7.47
N ALA A 79 -1.63 9.04 -8.07
CA ALA A 79 -1.90 9.38 -9.47
C ALA A 79 -1.36 8.30 -10.41
N PHE A 80 -0.20 7.73 -10.08
CA PHE A 80 0.36 6.58 -10.79
C PHE A 80 -0.47 5.32 -10.54
N GLY A 81 -0.91 5.06 -9.30
CA GLY A 81 -1.76 3.92 -8.95
C GLY A 81 -3.05 3.90 -9.78
N ALA A 82 -3.76 5.02 -9.85
CA ALA A 82 -4.94 5.17 -10.70
C ALA A 82 -4.61 4.97 -12.19
N LEU A 83 -3.52 5.57 -12.66
CA LEU A 83 -3.06 5.42 -14.04
C LEU A 83 -2.74 3.97 -14.38
N PHE A 84 -2.05 3.24 -13.49
CA PHE A 84 -1.72 1.84 -13.70
C PHE A 84 -2.93 0.91 -13.56
N ALA A 85 -3.92 1.25 -12.75
CA ALA A 85 -5.18 0.53 -12.71
C ALA A 85 -5.92 0.61 -14.06
N ASP A 86 -5.98 1.80 -14.65
CA ASP A 86 -6.56 2.00 -15.99
C ASP A 86 -5.74 1.26 -17.05
N LEU A 87 -4.42 1.41 -17.04
CA LEU A 87 -3.53 0.75 -17.98
C LEU A 87 -3.62 -0.80 -17.87
N ARG A 88 -3.71 -1.31 -16.65
CA ARG A 88 -3.89 -2.76 -16.43
C ARG A 88 -5.20 -3.26 -17.04
N ARG A 89 -6.27 -2.49 -16.94
CA ARG A 89 -7.55 -2.80 -17.57
C ARG A 89 -7.44 -2.80 -19.10
N GLU A 90 -6.78 -1.78 -19.68
CA GLU A 90 -6.54 -1.71 -21.12
C GLU A 90 -5.66 -2.87 -21.62
N VAL A 91 -4.57 -3.20 -20.94
CA VAL A 91 -3.71 -4.34 -21.28
C VAL A 91 -4.49 -5.65 -21.20
N ARG A 92 -5.29 -5.86 -20.15
CA ARG A 92 -6.15 -7.06 -20.04
C ARG A 92 -7.15 -7.17 -21.18
N SER A 93 -7.67 -6.06 -21.69
CA SER A 93 -8.59 -6.06 -22.84
C SER A 93 -7.94 -6.58 -24.14
N LEU A 94 -6.61 -6.62 -24.21
CA LEU A 94 -5.87 -7.20 -25.31
C LEU A 94 -5.72 -8.74 -25.21
N GLY A 95 -6.23 -9.35 -24.14
CA GLY A 95 -6.18 -10.82 -23.93
C GLY A 95 -6.64 -11.63 -25.14
N PRO A 96 -7.71 -11.26 -25.87
CA PRO A 96 -8.13 -11.96 -27.08
C PRO A 96 -7.10 -11.97 -28.21
N LEU A 97 -6.15 -11.03 -28.23
CA LEU A 97 -5.07 -10.96 -29.23
C LEU A 97 -3.88 -11.88 -28.89
N VAL A 98 -3.81 -12.36 -27.65
CA VAL A 98 -2.77 -13.35 -27.26
C VAL A 98 -3.13 -14.71 -27.84
N PRO A 99 -2.28 -15.32 -28.67
CA PRO A 99 -2.56 -16.65 -29.22
C PRO A 99 -2.58 -17.73 -28.13
N PRO A 100 -3.32 -18.82 -28.32
CA PRO A 100 -3.32 -19.95 -27.38
C PRO A 100 -1.91 -20.48 -27.10
N GLY A 101 -1.69 -20.98 -25.88
CA GLY A 101 -0.40 -21.49 -25.43
C GLY A 101 0.60 -20.43 -25.00
N ASN A 102 0.20 -19.13 -25.03
CA ASN A 102 1.07 -18.02 -24.66
C ASN A 102 0.57 -17.28 -23.42
N SER A 103 1.52 -16.88 -22.56
CA SER A 103 1.34 -15.88 -21.53
C SER A 103 2.25 -14.70 -21.82
N VAL A 104 1.70 -13.48 -21.84
CA VAL A 104 2.47 -12.27 -22.07
C VAL A 104 2.50 -11.46 -20.76
N SER A 105 3.69 -11.18 -20.27
CA SER A 105 3.91 -10.29 -19.12
C SER A 105 4.45 -8.96 -19.60
N VAL A 106 3.74 -7.90 -19.26
CA VAL A 106 4.13 -6.52 -19.51
C VAL A 106 4.60 -5.92 -18.19
N VAL A 107 5.90 -5.69 -18.06
CA VAL A 107 6.50 -5.12 -16.85
C VAL A 107 6.87 -3.68 -17.12
N VAL A 108 6.23 -2.75 -16.42
CA VAL A 108 6.56 -1.33 -16.46
C VAL A 108 7.60 -1.04 -15.38
N LEU A 109 8.81 -0.68 -15.79
CA LEU A 109 9.89 -0.31 -14.90
C LEU A 109 9.92 1.23 -14.80
N LEU A 110 9.53 1.74 -13.65
CA LEU A 110 9.67 3.15 -13.34
C LEU A 110 11.12 3.39 -12.89
N ALA A 111 11.87 4.21 -13.61
CA ALA A 111 13.16 4.67 -13.16
C ALA A 111 12.94 5.44 -11.84
N SER A 112 13.40 4.84 -10.73
CA SER A 112 13.26 5.43 -9.42
C SER A 112 13.95 6.80 -9.43
N VAL A 113 13.15 7.86 -9.28
CA VAL A 113 13.69 9.22 -9.08
C VAL A 113 14.19 9.95 -10.35
N ASN A 114 13.51 9.81 -11.46
CA ASN A 114 13.53 10.93 -12.39
C ASN A 114 12.51 11.96 -11.86
N LYS A 115 12.97 13.10 -11.32
CA LYS A 115 12.10 14.19 -10.85
C LYS A 115 11.16 14.69 -11.95
N ASP A 116 11.46 14.36 -13.21
CA ASP A 116 10.70 14.73 -14.40
C ASP A 116 9.63 13.70 -14.77
N LEU A 117 9.62 12.51 -14.11
CA LEU A 117 8.60 11.51 -14.35
C LEU A 117 7.31 11.90 -13.62
N THR A 118 6.34 12.36 -14.37
CA THR A 118 5.01 12.69 -13.86
C THR A 118 3.96 11.73 -14.40
N SER A 119 2.89 11.51 -13.66
CA SER A 119 1.75 10.71 -14.12
C SER A 119 1.18 11.25 -15.45
N ARG A 120 1.21 12.58 -15.65
CA ARG A 120 0.82 13.23 -16.91
C ARG A 120 1.77 12.89 -18.05
N GLY A 121 3.08 12.81 -17.79
CA GLY A 121 4.08 12.41 -18.78
C GLY A 121 3.88 10.98 -19.25
N VAL A 122 3.70 10.05 -18.32
CA VAL A 122 3.42 8.64 -18.63
C VAL A 122 2.11 8.50 -19.42
N ARG A 123 1.04 9.20 -19.01
CA ARG A 123 -0.25 9.17 -19.70
C ARG A 123 -0.15 9.53 -21.18
N LYS A 124 0.72 10.46 -21.56
CA LYS A 124 0.94 10.84 -22.97
C LYS A 124 1.54 9.73 -23.81
N VAL A 125 2.30 8.83 -23.20
CA VAL A 125 3.01 7.75 -23.91
C VAL A 125 2.14 6.48 -24.02
N ILE A 126 1.14 6.32 -23.17
CA ILE A 126 0.26 5.12 -23.16
C ILE A 126 -0.31 4.77 -24.54
N PRO A 127 -0.86 5.69 -25.34
CA PRO A 127 -1.41 5.33 -26.66
C PRO A 127 -0.37 4.70 -27.58
N HIS A 128 0.86 5.25 -27.60
CA HIS A 128 1.96 4.71 -28.40
C HIS A 128 2.40 3.33 -27.88
N MET A 129 2.51 3.18 -26.57
CA MET A 129 2.81 1.91 -25.90
C MET A 129 1.77 0.84 -26.26
N MET A 130 0.47 1.17 -26.16
CA MET A 130 -0.62 0.24 -26.48
C MET A 130 -0.64 -0.15 -27.96
N GLN A 131 -0.34 0.78 -28.86
CA GLN A 131 -0.19 0.49 -30.29
C GLN A 131 0.96 -0.49 -30.56
N ARG A 132 2.12 -0.26 -29.91
CA ARG A 132 3.28 -1.13 -30.01
C ARG A 132 2.99 -2.51 -29.43
N LEU A 133 2.30 -2.58 -28.29
CA LEU A 133 1.89 -3.84 -27.68
C LEU A 133 0.94 -4.62 -28.57
N ARG A 134 -0.06 -3.99 -29.18
CA ARG A 134 -0.94 -4.65 -30.16
C ARG A 134 -0.17 -5.24 -31.33
N LYS A 135 0.77 -4.47 -31.91
CA LYS A 135 1.62 -4.95 -32.99
C LYS A 135 2.47 -6.15 -32.58
N TYR A 136 3.05 -6.09 -31.36
CA TYR A 136 3.80 -7.22 -30.78
C TYR A 136 2.92 -8.47 -30.66
N LEU A 137 1.71 -8.35 -30.07
CA LEU A 137 0.79 -9.47 -29.89
C LEU A 137 0.36 -10.11 -31.22
N GLN A 138 0.17 -9.31 -32.26
CA GLN A 138 -0.16 -9.82 -33.61
C GLN A 138 0.97 -10.59 -34.28
N GLY A 139 2.22 -10.35 -33.86
CA GLY A 139 3.40 -11.09 -34.35
C GLY A 139 3.71 -12.38 -33.59
N ILE A 140 2.98 -12.68 -32.52
CA ILE A 140 3.24 -13.87 -31.70
C ILE A 140 2.78 -15.15 -32.43
N PRO A 141 3.63 -16.19 -32.55
CA PRO A 141 3.21 -17.49 -33.05
C PRO A 141 2.16 -18.15 -32.15
N ALA A 142 1.19 -18.81 -32.80
CA ALA A 142 0.22 -19.61 -32.07
C ALA A 142 0.81 -21.00 -31.68
N ASN A 143 0.30 -21.55 -30.58
CA ASN A 143 0.57 -22.91 -30.13
C ASN A 143 2.06 -23.25 -29.97
N PRO A 144 2.84 -22.44 -29.19
CA PRO A 144 4.22 -22.81 -28.90
C PRO A 144 4.25 -24.16 -28.16
N THR A 145 5.29 -24.95 -28.39
CA THR A 145 5.52 -26.22 -27.70
C THR A 145 6.47 -26.01 -26.51
N ARG A 146 6.55 -27.00 -25.63
CA ARG A 146 7.51 -26.98 -24.54
C ARG A 146 8.97 -26.96 -25.04
N HIS A 147 9.21 -27.44 -26.28
CA HIS A 147 10.53 -27.41 -26.92
C HIS A 147 10.95 -26.01 -27.35
N ASP A 148 10.00 -25.08 -27.50
CA ASP A 148 10.29 -23.70 -27.85
C ASP A 148 10.71 -22.83 -26.61
N VAL A 149 10.74 -23.44 -25.42
CA VAL A 149 11.11 -22.77 -24.18
C VAL A 149 12.61 -22.53 -24.10
N VAL A 150 13.03 -21.30 -24.03
CA VAL A 150 14.44 -20.91 -23.93
C VAL A 150 14.97 -21.06 -22.50
N ARG A 151 14.22 -20.62 -21.50
CA ARG A 151 14.60 -20.70 -20.09
C ARG A 151 13.39 -20.76 -19.17
N GLY A 152 13.31 -21.77 -18.31
CA GLY A 152 12.15 -21.94 -17.45
C GLY A 152 10.88 -22.11 -18.30
N ASN A 153 9.97 -21.13 -18.27
CA ASN A 153 8.79 -21.07 -19.14
C ASN A 153 8.88 -19.93 -20.19
N LEU A 154 10.04 -19.27 -20.31
CA LEU A 154 10.26 -18.15 -21.23
C LEU A 154 10.42 -18.68 -22.66
N LEU A 155 9.65 -18.14 -23.60
CA LEU A 155 9.67 -18.52 -25.01
C LEU A 155 10.71 -17.72 -25.83
N ASP A 156 10.90 -16.43 -25.49
CA ASP A 156 11.88 -15.56 -26.13
C ASP A 156 12.54 -14.67 -25.08
N GLU A 157 13.69 -14.08 -25.43
CA GLU A 157 14.27 -13.01 -24.62
C GLU A 157 13.30 -11.82 -24.55
N PRO A 158 13.06 -11.23 -23.36
CA PRO A 158 12.13 -10.12 -23.21
C PRO A 158 12.56 -8.91 -24.04
N GLU A 159 11.63 -8.33 -24.81
CA GLU A 159 11.83 -7.06 -25.44
C GLU A 159 11.79 -5.92 -24.41
N GLN A 160 12.70 -4.97 -24.54
CA GLN A 160 12.68 -3.75 -23.74
C GLN A 160 12.36 -2.53 -24.61
N TRP A 161 11.44 -1.71 -24.14
CA TRP A 161 11.05 -0.47 -24.79
C TRP A 161 11.27 0.69 -23.82
N ASP A 162 12.19 1.59 -24.18
CA ASP A 162 12.55 2.71 -23.34
C ASP A 162 11.75 3.96 -23.73
N TYR A 163 11.26 4.65 -22.71
CA TYR A 163 10.55 5.91 -22.76
C TYR A 163 11.21 6.91 -21.80
N ASN A 164 10.92 8.18 -21.98
CA ASN A 164 11.50 9.19 -21.10
C ASN A 164 11.06 9.00 -19.64
N GLY A 165 11.96 8.47 -18.83
CA GLY A 165 11.78 8.24 -17.39
C GLY A 165 11.18 6.87 -16.98
N PHE A 166 10.85 6.00 -17.92
CA PHE A 166 10.46 4.62 -17.63
C PHE A 166 10.76 3.69 -18.80
N SER A 167 10.83 2.40 -18.53
CA SER A 167 10.96 1.38 -19.57
C SER A 167 9.88 0.32 -19.40
N ILE A 168 9.62 -0.40 -20.49
CA ILE A 168 8.67 -1.52 -20.49
C ILE A 168 9.43 -2.75 -20.95
N LYS A 169 9.33 -3.82 -20.19
CA LYS A 169 9.78 -5.15 -20.61
C LYS A 169 8.56 -5.99 -20.95
N VAL A 170 8.58 -6.59 -22.12
CA VAL A 170 7.53 -7.51 -22.58
C VAL A 170 8.14 -8.88 -22.73
N GLY A 171 7.70 -9.82 -21.90
CA GLY A 171 8.16 -11.21 -21.93
C GLY A 171 7.03 -12.13 -22.37
N ARG A 172 7.36 -13.15 -23.15
CA ARG A 172 6.46 -14.21 -23.61
C ARG A 172 6.81 -15.53 -22.94
N PHE A 173 5.81 -16.16 -22.34
CA PHE A 173 5.96 -17.40 -21.59
C PHE A 173 5.06 -18.49 -22.16
N TRP A 174 5.55 -19.70 -22.09
CA TRP A 174 4.74 -20.88 -22.44
C TRP A 174 3.65 -21.15 -21.40
N LEU A 175 2.45 -21.46 -21.91
CA LEU A 175 1.35 -22.02 -21.13
C LEU A 175 0.93 -23.38 -21.70
N SER A 176 0.67 -24.34 -20.82
CA SER A 176 0.15 -25.65 -21.23
C SER A 176 -1.24 -25.56 -21.86
N THR A 177 -2.07 -24.62 -21.38
CA THR A 177 -3.43 -24.39 -21.87
C THR A 177 -3.82 -22.91 -21.73
N GLY A 178 -4.71 -22.45 -22.61
CA GLY A 178 -5.26 -21.11 -22.56
C GLY A 178 -4.35 -20.01 -23.08
N ARG A 179 -4.62 -18.80 -22.66
CA ARG A 179 -3.87 -17.58 -22.97
C ARG A 179 -3.94 -16.62 -21.79
N HIS A 180 -2.91 -15.80 -21.62
CA HIS A 180 -2.88 -14.83 -20.53
C HIS A 180 -2.12 -13.58 -20.92
N ILE A 181 -2.53 -12.44 -20.40
CA ILE A 181 -1.75 -11.20 -20.44
C ILE A 181 -1.87 -10.48 -19.08
N SER A 182 -0.75 -10.03 -18.57
CA SER A 182 -0.69 -9.29 -17.31
C SER A 182 0.15 -8.04 -17.45
N LEU A 183 -0.12 -7.06 -16.60
CA LEU A 183 0.72 -5.88 -16.43
C LEU A 183 1.15 -5.79 -14.97
N VAL A 184 2.45 -5.66 -14.77
CA VAL A 184 3.09 -5.43 -13.47
C VAL A 184 3.89 -4.14 -13.54
N SER A 185 3.78 -3.29 -12.53
CA SER A 185 4.63 -2.12 -12.38
C SER A 185 5.69 -2.40 -11.32
N LEU A 186 6.95 -2.10 -11.63
CA LEU A 186 8.08 -2.24 -10.71
C LEU A 186 8.84 -0.91 -10.64
N VAL A 187 9.38 -0.61 -9.48
CA VAL A 187 10.38 0.46 -9.31
C VAL A 187 11.75 -0.19 -9.23
N ASP A 188 12.75 0.45 -9.82
CA ASP A 188 14.12 -0.09 -9.88
C ASP A 188 14.68 -0.34 -8.45
N GLY A 189 15.13 -1.59 -8.20
CA GLY A 189 15.33 -2.14 -6.85
C GLY A 189 16.49 -1.57 -6.02
N VAL A 190 17.49 -0.94 -6.64
CA VAL A 190 18.70 -0.46 -5.89
C VAL A 190 18.39 0.77 -5.02
N ARG A 191 17.34 1.52 -5.34
CA ARG A 191 16.90 2.70 -4.57
C ARG A 191 15.68 2.44 -3.70
N TRP A 192 15.21 1.23 -3.70
CA TRP A 192 13.97 0.85 -3.08
C TRP A 192 13.99 0.91 -1.55
N GLU A 193 15.00 0.33 -0.90
CA GLU A 193 15.14 0.39 0.56
C GLU A 193 15.28 1.84 1.05
N GLN A 194 16.03 2.67 0.31
CA GLN A 194 16.10 4.10 0.59
C GLN A 194 14.76 4.79 0.39
N GLY A 195 14.02 4.44 -0.65
CA GLY A 195 12.68 4.96 -0.93
C GLY A 195 11.69 4.64 0.18
N VAL A 196 11.62 3.39 0.61
CA VAL A 196 10.78 2.92 1.72
C VAL A 196 11.12 3.67 3.01
N ARG A 197 12.40 3.76 3.35
CA ARG A 197 12.86 4.51 4.52
C ARG A 197 12.46 5.97 4.46
N GLN A 198 12.69 6.67 3.34
CA GLN A 198 12.31 8.08 3.18
C GLN A 198 10.80 8.31 3.26
N CYS A 199 10.00 7.35 2.80
CA CYS A 199 8.54 7.41 2.90
C CYS A 199 8.09 7.27 4.34
N LEU A 200 8.64 6.31 5.05
CA LEU A 200 8.41 6.14 6.48
C LEU A 200 8.84 7.38 7.26
N GLU A 201 10.05 7.91 7.03
CA GLU A 201 10.54 9.13 7.66
C GLU A 201 9.55 10.30 7.45
N ARG A 202 9.10 10.52 6.21
CA ARG A 202 8.13 11.59 5.90
C ARG A 202 6.80 11.39 6.61
N ALA A 203 6.25 10.17 6.57
CA ALA A 203 4.98 9.84 7.22
C ALA A 203 5.06 10.00 8.73
N LEU A 204 6.12 9.47 9.34
CA LEU A 204 6.38 9.58 10.77
C LEU A 204 6.62 11.04 11.19
N CYS A 205 7.44 11.80 10.46
CA CYS A 205 7.65 13.22 10.72
C CYS A 205 6.34 14.02 10.66
N ALA A 206 5.49 13.74 9.68
CA ALA A 206 4.20 14.41 9.55
C ALA A 206 3.25 14.08 10.70
N LYS A 207 3.24 12.84 11.18
CA LYS A 207 2.31 12.36 12.21
C LYS A 207 2.86 12.52 13.64
N LEU A 208 4.16 12.47 13.84
CA LEU A 208 4.80 12.65 15.17
C LEU A 208 5.33 14.08 15.39
N GLY A 209 5.09 14.97 14.42
CA GLY A 209 5.46 16.39 14.54
C GLY A 209 4.73 17.09 15.69
N THR A 210 5.30 18.22 16.14
CA THR A 210 4.92 18.95 17.38
C THR A 210 3.41 19.18 17.53
N ARG A 211 2.70 19.46 16.44
CA ARG A 211 1.26 19.73 16.48
C ARG A 211 0.43 18.48 16.80
N LYS A 212 0.71 17.37 16.13
CA LYS A 212 0.02 16.09 16.35
C LYS A 212 0.43 15.47 17.69
N ALA A 213 1.71 15.56 18.06
CA ALA A 213 2.20 15.08 19.35
C ALA A 213 1.43 15.66 20.53
N LYS A 214 1.07 16.96 20.48
CA LYS A 214 0.23 17.59 21.52
C LYS A 214 -1.16 16.96 21.61
N SER A 215 -1.77 16.61 20.48
CA SER A 215 -3.05 15.91 20.47
C SER A 215 -2.93 14.52 21.12
N TYR A 216 -1.91 13.76 20.77
CA TYR A 216 -1.65 12.44 21.36
C TYR A 216 -1.40 12.51 22.86
N GLU A 217 -0.64 13.52 23.32
CA GLU A 217 -0.41 13.75 24.75
C GLU A 217 -1.71 13.98 25.53
N ALA A 218 -2.71 14.65 24.92
CA ALA A 218 -4.01 14.84 25.56
C ALA A 218 -4.74 13.50 25.79
N TYR A 219 -4.76 12.63 24.78
CA TYR A 219 -5.33 11.29 24.90
C TYR A 219 -4.56 10.43 25.93
N ARG A 220 -3.23 10.44 25.88
CA ARG A 220 -2.40 9.68 26.82
C ARG A 220 -2.57 10.16 28.28
N LYS A 221 -2.64 11.46 28.52
CA LYS A 221 -2.93 12.03 29.86
C LYS A 221 -4.30 11.59 30.39
N ALA A 222 -5.26 11.36 29.49
CA ALA A 222 -6.57 10.81 29.82
C ALA A 222 -6.59 9.28 29.96
N GLY A 223 -5.43 8.61 29.86
CA GLY A 223 -5.29 7.16 30.02
C GLY A 223 -5.67 6.34 28.78
N TRP A 224 -5.75 6.99 27.60
CA TRP A 224 -6.04 6.28 26.37
C TRP A 224 -4.78 5.68 25.77
N PHE A 225 -4.92 4.53 25.14
CA PHE A 225 -3.90 3.99 24.24
C PHE A 225 -3.92 4.78 22.92
N VAL A 226 -2.78 5.25 22.48
CA VAL A 226 -2.63 5.98 21.20
C VAL A 226 -1.90 5.11 20.19
N GLY A 227 -2.61 4.71 19.13
CA GLY A 227 -2.09 3.90 18.03
C GLY A 227 -1.94 4.70 16.73
N LEU A 228 -0.76 4.63 16.11
CA LEU A 228 -0.52 5.11 14.75
C LEU A 228 -0.59 3.93 13.79
N ILE A 229 -1.49 4.01 12.82
CA ILE A 229 -1.69 2.98 11.79
C ILE A 229 -1.06 3.47 10.49
N LEU A 230 -0.04 2.77 10.03
CA LEU A 230 0.65 3.02 8.77
C LEU A 230 0.16 2.01 7.73
N GLU A 231 -0.72 2.45 6.84
CA GLU A 231 -1.23 1.62 5.75
C GLU A 231 -0.22 1.58 4.61
N ILE A 232 0.21 0.38 4.25
CA ILE A 232 1.03 0.12 3.07
C ILE A 232 0.08 -0.09 1.90
N SER A 233 -0.15 0.97 1.13
CA SER A 233 -1.03 0.93 -0.05
C SER A 233 -0.32 0.48 -1.31
N ASP A 234 0.99 0.30 -1.23
CA ASP A 234 1.84 0.03 -2.37
C ASP A 234 2.31 -1.41 -2.40
N PHE A 235 1.99 -2.09 -3.49
CA PHE A 235 2.52 -3.42 -3.81
C PHE A 235 4.07 -3.45 -3.86
N GLN A 236 4.69 -2.30 -4.05
CA GLN A 236 6.15 -2.17 -4.14
C GLN A 236 6.84 -2.03 -2.78
N LEU A 237 6.13 -1.60 -1.77
CA LEU A 237 6.58 -1.71 -0.38
C LEU A 237 6.50 -3.17 0.12
N SER A 238 6.25 -4.07 -0.80
CA SER A 238 6.03 -5.50 -0.76
C SER A 238 6.22 -6.11 0.64
N GLY A 239 5.14 -6.04 1.39
CA GLY A 239 5.02 -6.68 2.68
C GLY A 239 5.36 -5.78 3.85
N VAL A 240 4.61 -6.00 4.92
CA VAL A 240 4.85 -5.43 6.25
C VAL A 240 6.28 -5.70 6.74
N ASP A 241 6.92 -6.76 6.25
CA ASP A 241 8.30 -7.12 6.60
C ASP A 241 9.31 -6.08 6.15
N ILE A 242 9.22 -5.61 4.91
CA ILE A 242 10.18 -4.65 4.35
C ILE A 242 9.99 -3.28 4.98
N ALA A 243 8.75 -2.80 5.06
CA ALA A 243 8.45 -1.57 5.76
C ALA A 243 8.87 -1.65 7.23
N GLY A 244 8.67 -2.80 7.86
CA GLY A 244 9.09 -3.04 9.23
C GLY A 244 10.62 -3.01 9.40
N ASN A 245 11.39 -3.56 8.48
CA ASN A 245 12.86 -3.51 8.54
C ASN A 245 13.39 -2.07 8.38
N ALA A 246 12.73 -1.27 7.54
CA ALA A 246 13.07 0.13 7.35
C ALA A 246 12.57 1.03 8.49
N PHE A 247 11.63 0.57 9.34
CA PHE A 247 10.98 1.38 10.37
C PHE A 247 11.97 1.89 11.42
N GLY A 248 12.81 1.03 11.99
CA GLY A 248 13.78 1.43 13.02
C GLY A 248 14.70 2.56 12.55
N PRO A 249 15.40 2.40 11.41
CA PRO A 249 16.19 3.49 10.81
C PRO A 249 15.38 4.74 10.49
N ALA A 250 14.13 4.61 10.03
CA ALA A 250 13.26 5.75 9.70
C ALA A 250 12.75 6.51 10.92
N ALA A 251 12.57 5.81 12.04
CA ALA A 251 12.10 6.37 13.30
C ALA A 251 13.22 6.97 14.17
N GLN A 252 14.48 6.83 13.75
CA GLN A 252 15.61 7.32 14.51
C GLN A 252 15.54 8.84 14.72
N GLY A 253 15.61 9.28 15.97
CA GLY A 253 15.52 10.69 16.36
C GLY A 253 14.08 11.26 16.40
N LEU A 254 13.05 10.45 16.12
CA LEU A 254 11.65 10.88 16.24
C LEU A 254 11.09 10.61 17.64
N ARG A 255 10.09 11.38 18.02
CA ARG A 255 9.41 11.28 19.32
C ARG A 255 8.34 10.16 19.30
N LEU A 256 8.79 8.90 19.32
CA LEU A 256 7.88 7.76 19.45
C LEU A 256 7.19 7.69 20.83
N ASP A 257 7.73 8.38 21.82
CA ASP A 257 7.19 8.45 23.18
C ASP A 257 5.79 9.09 23.26
N CYS A 258 5.34 9.77 22.22
CA CYS A 258 3.99 10.36 22.17
C CYS A 258 2.89 9.37 21.74
N VAL A 259 3.25 8.17 21.28
CA VAL A 259 2.32 7.09 20.92
C VAL A 259 2.66 5.81 21.69
N ASP A 260 1.67 4.93 21.90
CA ASP A 260 1.85 3.67 22.60
C ASP A 260 2.16 2.52 21.64
N GLY A 261 1.80 2.67 20.35
CA GLY A 261 2.11 1.71 19.31
C GLY A 261 2.07 2.31 17.90
N VAL A 262 2.88 1.73 17.02
CA VAL A 262 2.82 1.96 15.57
C VAL A 262 2.63 0.62 14.88
N ALA A 263 1.52 0.47 14.19
CA ALA A 263 1.20 -0.71 13.42
C ALA A 263 1.44 -0.49 11.93
N LEU A 264 1.97 -1.49 11.26
CA LEU A 264 2.01 -1.60 9.81
C LEU A 264 0.84 -2.48 9.38
N VAL A 265 0.10 -2.02 8.39
CA VAL A 265 -1.07 -2.72 7.86
C VAL A 265 -0.97 -2.71 6.34
N GLN A 266 -1.15 -3.87 5.73
CA GLN A 266 -1.19 -4.02 4.27
C GLN A 266 -2.45 -4.77 3.87
N GLN A 267 -3.18 -4.23 2.90
CA GLN A 267 -4.29 -4.95 2.29
C GLN A 267 -3.74 -5.85 1.17
N LEU A 268 -3.93 -7.16 1.30
CA LEU A 268 -3.52 -8.15 0.30
C LEU A 268 -4.59 -8.31 -0.79
N ASP A 269 -5.85 -8.36 -0.37
CA ASP A 269 -7.02 -8.46 -1.23
C ASP A 269 -8.24 -7.79 -0.54
N ASP A 270 -9.43 -7.94 -1.12
CA ASP A 270 -10.65 -7.30 -0.61
C ASP A 270 -11.08 -7.84 0.77
N SER A 271 -10.54 -8.98 1.19
CA SER A 271 -10.94 -9.68 2.42
C SER A 271 -9.81 -9.89 3.42
N THR A 272 -8.56 -9.66 3.03
CA THR A 272 -7.39 -10.04 3.83
C THR A 272 -6.46 -8.86 4.09
N LEU A 273 -6.12 -8.66 5.35
CA LEU A 273 -5.10 -7.71 5.80
C LEU A 273 -3.94 -8.44 6.46
N GLU A 274 -2.73 -7.99 6.19
CA GLU A 274 -1.56 -8.28 7.02
C GLU A 274 -1.34 -7.15 8.03
N CYS A 275 -1.16 -7.50 9.31
CA CYS A 275 -0.95 -6.54 10.38
C CYS A 275 0.23 -6.94 11.26
N CYS A 276 1.06 -5.99 11.63
CA CYS A 276 2.09 -6.22 12.66
C CYS A 276 2.42 -4.92 13.41
N TRP A 277 2.97 -5.06 14.64
CA TRP A 277 3.54 -3.93 15.36
C TRP A 277 4.97 -3.66 14.90
N ALA A 278 5.25 -2.43 14.44
CA ALA A 278 6.60 -1.94 14.21
C ALA A 278 7.22 -1.31 15.47
N TYR A 279 6.37 -0.72 16.32
CA TYR A 279 6.72 -0.17 17.61
C TYR A 279 5.61 -0.44 18.62
N ARG A 280 5.96 -0.87 19.82
CA ARG A 280 5.02 -1.07 20.92
C ARG A 280 5.73 -1.05 22.27
N GLU A 281 5.10 -0.49 23.27
CA GLU A 281 5.59 -0.51 24.66
C GLU A 281 7.01 0.04 24.81
N GLY A 282 7.31 1.12 24.09
CA GLY A 282 8.63 1.76 24.13
C GLY A 282 9.71 1.11 23.28
N GLN A 283 9.39 0.04 22.56
CA GLN A 283 10.38 -0.73 21.78
C GLN A 283 10.05 -0.80 20.30
N VAL A 284 11.06 -0.55 19.46
CA VAL A 284 11.01 -0.88 18.02
C VAL A 284 11.16 -2.39 17.88
N ARG A 285 10.22 -3.02 17.20
CA ARG A 285 10.22 -4.48 16.99
C ARG A 285 11.15 -4.86 15.84
N THR A 286 12.05 -5.80 16.10
CA THR A 286 12.84 -6.45 15.06
C THR A 286 11.97 -7.38 14.22
N TRP A 287 12.42 -7.81 13.03
CA TRP A 287 11.66 -8.74 12.19
C TRP A 287 11.30 -10.06 12.89
N ARG A 288 12.14 -10.54 13.84
CA ARG A 288 11.89 -11.75 14.62
C ARG A 288 10.82 -11.56 15.69
N GLU A 289 10.63 -10.33 16.14
CA GLU A 289 9.66 -9.96 17.18
C GLU A 289 8.33 -9.49 16.59
N ARG A 290 8.31 -9.22 15.28
CA ARG A 290 7.09 -8.87 14.55
C ARG A 290 6.34 -10.15 14.20
N HIS A 291 5.27 -10.41 14.95
CA HIS A 291 4.30 -11.41 14.55
C HIS A 291 3.38 -10.80 13.51
N VAL A 292 3.58 -11.17 12.24
CA VAL A 292 2.65 -10.80 11.16
C VAL A 292 1.42 -11.69 11.29
N GLU A 293 0.27 -11.08 11.46
CA GLU A 293 -1.01 -11.77 11.52
C GLU A 293 -1.83 -11.47 10.28
N MET A 294 -2.38 -12.53 9.71
CA MET A 294 -3.40 -12.45 8.66
C MET A 294 -4.75 -12.20 9.33
N CYS A 295 -5.42 -11.13 8.93
CA CYS A 295 -6.74 -10.77 9.43
C CYS A 295 -7.75 -10.88 8.30
N GLU A 296 -8.78 -11.70 8.49
CA GLU A 296 -9.92 -11.72 7.58
C GLU A 296 -10.81 -10.51 7.87
N CYS A 297 -11.05 -9.71 6.87
CA CYS A 297 -12.02 -8.61 6.92
C CYS A 297 -13.42 -9.17 6.74
N LEU A 298 -13.97 -9.77 7.79
CA LEU A 298 -15.34 -10.32 7.74
C LEU A 298 -16.34 -9.21 7.41
N GLY A 299 -16.96 -9.31 6.25
CA GLY A 299 -18.21 -8.61 5.94
C GLY A 299 -18.10 -7.20 5.38
N ILE A 300 -17.02 -6.85 4.69
CA ILE A 300 -16.99 -5.61 3.91
C ILE A 300 -17.54 -5.92 2.51
N PRO A 301 -18.77 -5.49 2.16
CA PRO A 301 -19.28 -5.73 0.81
C PRO A 301 -18.37 -5.04 -0.21
N PRO A 302 -18.09 -5.65 -1.37
CA PRO A 302 -17.41 -4.97 -2.45
C PRO A 302 -18.22 -3.72 -2.81
N ASN A 303 -17.51 -2.63 -3.10
CA ASN A 303 -18.17 -1.41 -3.57
C ASN A 303 -18.96 -1.74 -4.83
N GLU A 304 -20.28 -1.58 -4.79
CA GLU A 304 -21.15 -1.51 -5.95
C GLU A 304 -20.87 -0.25 -6.78
#